data_388e373c5904f1d31db77ce3477e15cd
#
_entry.id   388e373c5904f1d31db77ce3477e15cd
#
_cell.length_a   1.000
_cell.length_b   1.000
_cell.length_c   1.000
_cell.angle_alpha   90.00
_cell.angle_beta   90.00
_cell.angle_gamma   90.00
#
_symmetry.space_group_name_H-M   'P 1'
#
loop_
_entity.id
_entity.type
_entity.pdbx_description
1 polymer ?
#
loop_
_entity_poly.entity_id
_entity_poly.type
_entity_poly.pdbx_seq_one_letter_code
_entity_poly.pdbx_strand_id
1 'polypeptide(L)'
;MKKQETFTDIEYSFRKKKTKREEFLEIMDEIIPWDEWVGVIEPYYPKGKRGRPPMGIEKMLRMYLLQIWFNLSDPATEDAIYDSYAMRKFTGINFMTEAVPDETTLCKFRHLLEANGLNKLFFDAINRVMVQTGHMMKGGTIVDATIINAPSSTKNAKKARDPEMHQTKKGNEWKFGMKCHIGVDAGSGLVHTMTVTAANEHDIAQTANLLREDDGVVYGDSGYLGVQKRPEIASNEHFSKIDFRINRRPSSLPRVSDNAIDWERYIENRKSAVRCKVEHAFRIIKCQFGYKKTVYRGLKKNENRLYAMFACANLYALAMAGRKLSAT
;
A
#
# COMPACT_ATOMS: atom_id res chain seq x y z
N MET A 1 -4.67 -4.04 29.48
CA MET A 1 -5.85 -4.48 30.25
C MET A 1 -6.16 -5.93 29.90
N LYS A 2 -6.41 -6.83 30.89
CA LYS A 2 -6.93 -8.18 30.61
C LYS A 2 -8.32 -8.02 29.99
N LYS A 3 -8.50 -8.43 28.72
CA LYS A 3 -9.81 -8.45 28.07
C LYS A 3 -10.69 -9.45 28.82
N GLN A 4 -11.85 -9.02 29.30
CA GLN A 4 -12.86 -9.93 29.89
C GLN A 4 -13.43 -10.78 28.74
N GLU A 5 -13.31 -12.10 28.86
CA GLU A 5 -13.85 -13.03 27.87
C GLU A 5 -15.38 -12.98 27.87
N THR A 6 -15.99 -12.95 26.70
CA THR A 6 -17.44 -13.04 26.52
C THR A 6 -17.86 -14.49 26.31
N PHE A 7 -19.14 -14.81 26.50
CA PHE A 7 -19.68 -16.14 26.16
C PHE A 7 -19.39 -16.54 24.73
N THR A 8 -19.43 -15.59 23.82
CA THR A 8 -19.08 -15.80 22.40
C THR A 8 -17.60 -16.17 22.24
N ASP A 9 -16.69 -15.59 23.03
CA ASP A 9 -15.26 -15.93 22.96
C ASP A 9 -15.03 -17.39 23.39
N ILE A 10 -15.76 -17.84 24.41
CA ILE A 10 -15.70 -19.21 24.88
C ILE A 10 -16.24 -20.17 23.81
N GLU A 11 -17.42 -19.89 23.22
CA GLU A 11 -18.00 -20.72 22.16
C GLU A 11 -17.03 -20.83 20.96
N TYR A 12 -16.43 -19.71 20.57
CA TYR A 12 -15.47 -19.68 19.46
C TYR A 12 -14.14 -20.37 19.80
N SER A 13 -13.76 -20.51 21.07
CA SER A 13 -12.54 -21.24 21.48
C SER A 13 -12.65 -22.75 21.23
N PHE A 14 -13.86 -23.32 21.23
CA PHE A 14 -14.11 -24.74 20.94
C PHE A 14 -14.11 -25.09 19.44
N ARG A 15 -13.91 -24.12 18.54
CA ARG A 15 -13.86 -24.41 17.09
C ARG A 15 -12.64 -25.26 16.74
N LYS A 16 -12.84 -26.20 15.84
CA LYS A 16 -11.76 -27.07 15.33
C LYS A 16 -10.75 -26.36 14.43
N LYS A 17 -11.11 -25.19 13.88
CA LYS A 17 -10.28 -24.48 12.92
C LYS A 17 -10.46 -22.96 13.03
N LYS A 18 -9.35 -22.20 13.00
CA LYS A 18 -9.34 -20.76 12.72
C LYS A 18 -9.56 -20.49 11.25
N THR A 19 -10.21 -19.38 10.92
CA THR A 19 -10.35 -18.93 9.53
C THR A 19 -9.09 -18.20 9.09
N LYS A 20 -8.77 -18.24 7.80
CA LYS A 20 -7.64 -17.43 7.24
C LYS A 20 -7.79 -15.94 7.50
N ARG A 21 -9.03 -15.44 7.61
CA ARG A 21 -9.30 -14.05 7.97
C ARG A 21 -8.90 -13.77 9.42
N GLU A 22 -9.21 -14.65 10.32
CA GLU A 22 -8.84 -14.52 11.73
C GLU A 22 -7.31 -14.58 11.91
N GLU A 23 -6.64 -15.53 11.25
CA GLU A 23 -5.17 -15.62 11.25
C GLU A 23 -4.53 -14.32 10.73
N PHE A 24 -5.04 -13.78 9.63
CA PHE A 24 -4.57 -12.51 9.08
C PHE A 24 -4.77 -11.36 10.08
N LEU A 25 -5.93 -11.25 10.71
CA LEU A 25 -6.22 -10.17 11.67
C LEU A 25 -5.37 -10.30 12.94
N GLU A 26 -5.09 -11.52 13.40
CA GLU A 26 -4.19 -11.74 14.54
C GLU A 26 -2.75 -11.30 14.21
N ILE A 27 -2.25 -11.63 13.02
CA ILE A 27 -0.93 -11.17 12.55
C ILE A 27 -0.91 -9.63 12.51
N MET A 28 -1.92 -9.01 11.92
CA MET A 28 -1.97 -7.56 11.81
C MET A 28 -2.12 -6.87 13.17
N ASP A 29 -2.84 -7.48 14.11
CA ASP A 29 -2.99 -6.96 15.48
C ASP A 29 -1.64 -6.96 16.24
N GLU A 30 -0.81 -7.98 16.00
CA GLU A 30 0.51 -8.12 16.64
C GLU A 30 1.55 -7.12 16.07
N ILE A 31 1.51 -6.87 14.74
CA ILE A 31 2.60 -6.16 14.06
C ILE A 31 2.38 -4.64 13.93
N ILE A 32 1.13 -4.17 14.07
CA ILE A 32 0.84 -2.73 13.97
C ILE A 32 1.26 -2.03 15.26
N PRO A 33 2.04 -0.94 15.17
CA PRO A 33 2.42 -0.14 16.32
C PRO A 33 1.26 0.78 16.75
N TRP A 34 0.26 0.22 17.44
CA TRP A 34 -0.99 0.90 17.77
C TRP A 34 -0.79 2.20 18.53
N ASP A 35 0.07 2.21 19.55
CA ASP A 35 0.32 3.39 20.38
C ASP A 35 0.93 4.54 19.56
N GLU A 36 1.87 4.21 18.66
CA GLU A 36 2.48 5.20 17.77
C GLU A 36 1.46 5.81 16.80
N TRP A 37 0.65 4.97 16.16
CA TRP A 37 -0.35 5.44 15.20
C TRP A 37 -1.49 6.21 15.87
N VAL A 38 -1.92 5.80 17.06
CA VAL A 38 -2.87 6.54 17.88
C VAL A 38 -2.30 7.91 18.26
N GLY A 39 -1.03 7.96 18.70
CA GLY A 39 -0.34 9.21 19.03
C GLY A 39 -0.24 10.19 17.87
N VAL A 40 -0.08 9.70 16.63
CA VAL A 40 -0.10 10.53 15.41
C VAL A 40 -1.50 11.13 15.16
N ILE A 41 -2.58 10.41 15.48
CA ILE A 41 -3.97 10.88 15.27
C ILE A 41 -4.43 11.84 16.37
N GLU A 42 -4.02 11.60 17.60
CA GLU A 42 -4.53 12.26 18.82
C GLU A 42 -4.59 13.80 18.75
N PRO A 43 -3.57 14.51 18.20
CA PRO A 43 -3.61 15.98 18.09
C PRO A 43 -4.76 16.52 17.23
N TYR A 44 -5.22 15.73 16.29
CA TYR A 44 -6.26 16.10 15.31
C TYR A 44 -7.65 15.58 15.69
N TYR A 45 -7.72 14.70 16.69
CA TYR A 45 -8.97 14.04 17.05
C TYR A 45 -9.83 14.90 17.97
N PRO A 46 -11.18 14.93 17.79
CA PRO A 46 -12.07 15.70 18.62
C PRO A 46 -11.99 15.34 20.10
N LYS A 47 -11.84 16.32 20.99
CA LYS A 47 -11.71 16.11 22.45
C LYS A 47 -13.03 15.99 23.22
N GLY A 48 -14.18 16.05 22.55
CA GLY A 48 -15.50 15.81 23.15
C GLY A 48 -15.85 16.71 24.33
N LYS A 49 -15.91 18.03 24.11
CA LYS A 49 -16.22 18.98 25.19
C LYS A 49 -17.71 19.06 25.58
N ARG A 50 -18.63 18.69 24.67
CA ARG A 50 -20.09 18.70 24.88
C ARG A 50 -20.74 17.61 24.03
N GLY A 51 -21.79 16.96 24.53
CA GLY A 51 -22.56 15.91 23.85
C GLY A 51 -21.98 14.51 24.04
N ARG A 52 -22.28 13.58 23.09
CA ARG A 52 -21.78 12.20 23.09
C ARG A 52 -20.25 12.21 22.97
N PRO A 53 -19.52 11.51 23.84
CA PRO A 53 -18.07 11.41 23.72
C PRO A 53 -17.68 10.79 22.37
N PRO A 54 -16.57 11.24 21.75
CA PRO A 54 -16.08 10.61 20.52
C PRO A 54 -15.67 9.17 20.80
N MET A 55 -15.77 8.33 19.75
CA MET A 55 -15.32 6.94 19.83
C MET A 55 -13.80 6.89 20.02
N GLY A 56 -13.28 5.85 20.69
CA GLY A 56 -11.84 5.70 20.90
C GLY A 56 -11.06 5.66 19.58
N ILE A 57 -9.93 6.38 19.50
CA ILE A 57 -9.12 6.53 18.30
C ILE A 57 -8.70 5.16 17.76
N GLU A 58 -8.16 4.29 18.61
CA GLU A 58 -7.71 2.95 18.24
C GLU A 58 -8.84 2.13 17.61
N LYS A 59 -10.03 2.18 18.20
CA LYS A 59 -11.20 1.49 17.66
C LYS A 59 -11.59 1.98 16.27
N MET A 60 -11.61 3.29 16.06
CA MET A 60 -11.88 3.89 14.75
C MET A 60 -10.78 3.53 13.74
N LEU A 61 -9.53 3.51 14.16
CA LEU A 61 -8.40 3.11 13.32
C LEU A 61 -8.51 1.63 12.92
N ARG A 62 -8.81 0.74 13.86
CA ARG A 62 -9.04 -0.69 13.60
C ARG A 62 -10.17 -0.89 12.58
N MET A 63 -11.27 -0.18 12.73
CA MET A 63 -12.40 -0.19 11.81
C MET A 63 -12.02 0.30 10.42
N TYR A 64 -11.24 1.40 10.33
CA TYR A 64 -10.71 1.92 9.07
C TYR A 64 -9.76 0.93 8.38
N LEU A 65 -8.91 0.23 9.13
CA LEU A 65 -8.00 -0.77 8.57
C LEU A 65 -8.75 -2.00 8.04
N LEU A 66 -9.85 -2.44 8.69
CA LEU A 66 -10.72 -3.46 8.12
C LEU A 66 -11.28 -3.04 6.76
N GLN A 67 -11.72 -1.79 6.64
CA GLN A 67 -12.20 -1.23 5.37
C GLN A 67 -11.12 -1.31 4.28
N ILE A 68 -9.87 -1.00 4.62
CA ILE A 68 -8.74 -1.05 3.70
C ILE A 68 -8.41 -2.48 3.27
N TRP A 69 -8.24 -3.39 4.22
CA TRP A 69 -7.75 -4.76 3.95
C TRP A 69 -8.76 -5.65 3.26
N PHE A 70 -10.05 -5.43 3.51
CA PHE A 70 -11.13 -6.23 2.90
C PHE A 70 -11.87 -5.47 1.81
N ASN A 71 -11.39 -4.27 1.44
CA ASN A 71 -11.95 -3.42 0.40
C ASN A 71 -13.46 -3.19 0.54
N LEU A 72 -13.90 -2.90 1.77
CA LEU A 72 -15.29 -2.69 2.12
C LEU A 72 -15.74 -1.25 1.86
N SER A 73 -17.03 -1.03 1.60
CA SER A 73 -17.65 0.29 1.68
C SER A 73 -17.88 0.70 3.14
N ASP A 74 -18.26 1.96 3.38
CA ASP A 74 -18.54 2.43 4.75
C ASP A 74 -19.67 1.60 5.40
N PRO A 75 -20.86 1.38 4.75
CA PRO A 75 -21.89 0.51 5.30
C PRO A 75 -21.45 -0.94 5.45
N ALA A 76 -20.78 -1.50 4.43
CA ALA A 76 -20.34 -2.89 4.48
C ALA A 76 -19.30 -3.15 5.59
N THR A 77 -18.58 -2.13 6.05
CA THR A 77 -17.64 -2.27 7.17
C THR A 77 -18.40 -2.42 8.49
N GLU A 78 -19.44 -1.63 8.68
CA GLU A 78 -20.34 -1.74 9.83
C GLU A 78 -21.00 -3.12 9.88
N ASP A 79 -21.67 -3.53 8.79
CA ASP A 79 -22.31 -4.85 8.67
C ASP A 79 -21.31 -5.99 8.92
N ALA A 80 -20.11 -5.92 8.36
CA ALA A 80 -19.09 -6.95 8.55
C ALA A 80 -18.63 -7.10 10.00
N ILE A 81 -18.67 -6.04 10.81
CA ILE A 81 -18.36 -6.11 12.24
C ILE A 81 -19.50 -6.78 13.00
N TYR A 82 -20.76 -6.56 12.60
CA TYR A 82 -21.91 -7.27 13.16
C TYR A 82 -21.88 -8.77 12.82
N ASP A 83 -21.61 -9.12 11.58
CA ASP A 83 -21.70 -10.50 11.07
C ASP A 83 -20.47 -11.35 11.39
N SER A 84 -19.28 -10.75 11.45
CA SER A 84 -18.02 -11.49 11.60
C SER A 84 -17.45 -11.38 13.01
N TYR A 85 -17.47 -12.49 13.73
CA TYR A 85 -16.80 -12.58 15.03
C TYR A 85 -15.31 -12.13 14.98
N ALA A 86 -14.56 -12.55 13.96
CA ALA A 86 -13.15 -12.21 13.84
C ALA A 86 -12.94 -10.68 13.67
N MET A 87 -13.78 -10.00 12.90
CA MET A 87 -13.71 -8.55 12.72
C MET A 87 -14.14 -7.80 13.97
N ARG A 88 -15.20 -8.26 14.63
CA ARG A 88 -15.63 -7.71 15.92
C ARG A 88 -14.55 -7.84 16.98
N LYS A 89 -13.95 -9.04 17.13
CA LYS A 89 -12.85 -9.30 18.05
C LYS A 89 -11.66 -8.38 17.79
N PHE A 90 -11.30 -8.21 16.51
CA PHE A 90 -10.22 -7.33 16.09
C PHE A 90 -10.49 -5.86 16.46
N THR A 91 -11.73 -5.37 16.28
CA THR A 91 -12.09 -3.99 16.66
C THR A 91 -12.23 -3.79 18.15
N GLY A 92 -12.32 -4.86 18.92
CA GLY A 92 -12.50 -4.82 20.37
C GLY A 92 -13.90 -4.31 20.81
N ILE A 93 -14.91 -4.41 19.91
CA ILE A 93 -16.27 -3.96 20.20
C ILE A 93 -17.03 -5.04 20.96
N ASN A 94 -17.59 -4.64 22.12
CA ASN A 94 -18.46 -5.48 22.91
C ASN A 94 -19.92 -5.03 22.80
N PHE A 95 -20.77 -5.81 22.15
CA PHE A 95 -22.18 -5.50 21.92
C PHE A 95 -23.01 -5.34 23.20
N MET A 96 -22.53 -5.85 24.32
CA MET A 96 -23.22 -5.67 25.60
C MET A 96 -23.06 -4.26 26.19
N THR A 97 -21.99 -3.57 25.82
CA THR A 97 -21.62 -2.26 26.42
C THR A 97 -21.62 -1.13 25.43
N GLU A 98 -21.56 -1.39 24.12
CA GLU A 98 -21.44 -0.38 23.10
C GLU A 98 -22.00 -0.83 21.74
N ALA A 99 -22.42 0.16 20.94
CA ALA A 99 -22.80 -0.07 19.55
C ALA A 99 -21.60 0.05 18.61
N VAL A 100 -21.67 -0.62 17.45
CA VAL A 100 -20.72 -0.40 16.37
C VAL A 100 -20.80 1.05 15.91
N PRO A 101 -19.68 1.75 15.68
CA PRO A 101 -19.69 3.06 15.05
C PRO A 101 -20.35 2.98 13.66
N ASP A 102 -21.27 3.90 13.39
CA ASP A 102 -21.98 3.93 12.12
C ASP A 102 -21.10 4.34 10.93
N GLU A 103 -21.60 4.08 9.72
CA GLU A 103 -20.92 4.42 8.46
C GLU A 103 -20.51 5.88 8.38
N THR A 104 -21.33 6.81 8.91
CA THR A 104 -21.06 8.25 8.86
C THR A 104 -19.91 8.64 9.80
N THR A 105 -19.81 7.98 10.93
CA THR A 105 -18.70 8.14 11.88
C THR A 105 -17.39 7.64 11.28
N LEU A 106 -17.40 6.48 10.61
CA LEU A 106 -16.25 5.97 9.88
C LEU A 106 -15.85 6.91 8.73
N CYS A 107 -16.80 7.42 7.97
CA CYS A 107 -16.56 8.37 6.90
C CYS A 107 -15.89 9.66 7.42
N LYS A 108 -16.37 10.23 8.54
CA LYS A 108 -15.77 11.40 9.19
C LYS A 108 -14.34 11.13 9.67
N PHE A 109 -14.10 9.96 10.25
CA PHE A 109 -12.76 9.55 10.68
C PHE A 109 -11.79 9.46 9.49
N ARG A 110 -12.21 8.84 8.38
CA ARG A 110 -11.41 8.79 7.14
C ARG A 110 -11.10 10.18 6.62
N HIS A 111 -12.08 11.08 6.58
CA HIS A 111 -11.85 12.47 6.15
C HIS A 111 -10.88 13.21 7.06
N LEU A 112 -10.88 12.94 8.36
CA LEU A 112 -9.89 13.49 9.29
C LEU A 112 -8.46 13.01 8.91
N LEU A 113 -8.28 11.72 8.64
CA LEU A 113 -7.00 11.18 8.20
C LEU A 113 -6.54 11.80 6.87
N GLU A 114 -7.47 11.93 5.91
CA GLU A 114 -7.21 12.51 4.58
C GLU A 114 -6.85 14.00 4.66
N ALA A 115 -7.61 14.79 5.42
CA ALA A 115 -7.41 16.23 5.53
C ALA A 115 -6.04 16.59 6.13
N ASN A 116 -5.54 15.77 7.03
CA ASN A 116 -4.29 15.99 7.74
C ASN A 116 -3.11 15.13 7.21
N GLY A 117 -3.31 14.36 6.13
CA GLY A 117 -2.26 13.53 5.54
C GLY A 117 -1.70 12.44 6.44
N LEU A 118 -2.48 11.97 7.43
CA LEU A 118 -2.00 11.07 8.48
C LEU A 118 -1.57 9.70 7.95
N ASN A 119 -2.20 9.21 6.87
CA ASN A 119 -1.80 7.94 6.26
C ASN A 119 -0.38 7.99 5.67
N LYS A 120 0.06 9.16 5.17
CA LYS A 120 1.45 9.34 4.75
C LYS A 120 2.39 9.31 5.96
N LEU A 121 2.00 9.93 7.07
CA LEU A 121 2.80 9.89 8.30
C LEU A 121 2.96 8.45 8.82
N PHE A 122 1.92 7.60 8.76
CA PHE A 122 2.04 6.17 9.10
C PHE A 122 3.05 5.46 8.21
N PHE A 123 2.97 5.69 6.90
CA PHE A 123 3.90 5.10 5.94
C PHE A 123 5.34 5.54 6.21
N ASP A 124 5.58 6.83 6.41
CA ASP A 124 6.89 7.40 6.67
C ASP A 124 7.45 6.92 8.03
N ALA A 125 6.61 6.77 9.07
CA ALA A 125 6.99 6.24 10.37
C ALA A 125 7.47 4.79 10.27
N ILE A 126 6.69 3.93 9.62
CA ILE A 126 7.07 2.53 9.40
C ILE A 126 8.37 2.44 8.62
N ASN A 127 8.54 3.22 7.56
CA ASN A 127 9.78 3.20 6.77
C ASN A 127 10.99 3.62 7.60
N ARG A 128 10.86 4.62 8.48
CA ARG A 128 11.93 4.99 9.41
C ARG A 128 12.33 3.85 10.34
N VAL A 129 11.34 3.19 10.94
CA VAL A 129 11.59 2.02 11.81
C VAL A 129 12.29 0.92 11.02
N MET A 130 11.85 0.62 9.80
CA MET A 130 12.46 -0.41 8.95
C MET A 130 13.91 -0.11 8.57
N VAL A 131 14.24 1.15 8.35
CA VAL A 131 15.62 1.59 8.13
C VAL A 131 16.45 1.43 9.41
N GLN A 132 15.93 1.87 10.56
CA GLN A 132 16.64 1.80 11.85
C GLN A 132 16.90 0.36 12.30
N THR A 133 15.97 -0.55 12.04
CA THR A 133 16.06 -1.98 12.39
C THR A 133 16.81 -2.81 11.35
N GLY A 134 17.31 -2.19 10.27
CA GLY A 134 18.04 -2.89 9.20
C GLY A 134 17.17 -3.77 8.28
N HIS A 135 15.85 -3.68 8.37
CA HIS A 135 14.95 -4.42 7.50
C HIS A 135 14.89 -3.83 6.09
N MET A 136 15.08 -2.54 5.95
CA MET A 136 15.28 -1.87 4.65
C MET A 136 16.78 -1.73 4.40
N MET A 137 17.27 -2.47 3.40
CA MET A 137 18.69 -2.75 3.22
C MET A 137 19.45 -1.66 2.47
N LYS A 138 18.75 -0.67 1.89
CA LYS A 138 19.33 0.41 1.07
C LYS A 138 20.23 -0.10 -0.08
N GLY A 139 19.91 -1.26 -0.64
CA GLY A 139 20.63 -1.93 -1.73
C GLY A 139 20.33 -1.37 -3.13
N GLY A 140 19.79 -0.16 -3.21
CA GLY A 140 19.28 0.45 -4.43
C GLY A 140 17.77 0.40 -4.54
N THR A 141 17.20 1.03 -5.57
CA THR A 141 15.76 1.16 -5.78
C THR A 141 15.29 0.41 -7.03
N ILE A 142 14.18 -0.30 -6.93
CA ILE A 142 13.42 -0.81 -8.06
C ILE A 142 12.26 0.14 -8.30
N VAL A 143 12.16 0.70 -9.52
CA VAL A 143 11.04 1.55 -9.92
C VAL A 143 10.08 0.78 -10.81
N ASP A 144 8.79 0.88 -10.52
CA ASP A 144 7.73 0.28 -11.35
C ASP A 144 6.40 1.00 -11.11
N ALA A 145 5.45 0.77 -12.01
CA ALA A 145 4.13 1.36 -11.93
C ALA A 145 3.03 0.35 -12.22
N THR A 146 1.91 0.52 -11.55
CA THR A 146 0.74 -0.31 -11.80
C THR A 146 -0.50 0.52 -12.04
N ILE A 147 -1.34 0.06 -12.99
CA ILE A 147 -2.63 0.68 -13.26
C ILE A 147 -3.66 0.18 -12.26
N ILE A 148 -4.40 1.12 -11.68
CA ILE A 148 -5.58 0.87 -10.86
C ILE A 148 -6.77 1.43 -11.63
N ASN A 149 -7.70 0.55 -11.99
CA ASN A 149 -8.84 0.93 -12.82
C ASN A 149 -9.80 1.84 -12.05
N ALA A 150 -10.43 2.79 -12.75
CA ALA A 150 -11.51 3.60 -12.22
C ALA A 150 -12.86 3.24 -12.90
N PRO A 151 -14.00 3.56 -12.27
CA PRO A 151 -15.29 3.41 -12.91
C PRO A 151 -15.37 4.23 -14.20
N SER A 152 -15.59 3.56 -15.33
CA SER A 152 -15.70 4.22 -16.64
C SER A 152 -17.12 4.64 -16.99
N SER A 153 -18.12 4.28 -16.16
CA SER A 153 -19.52 4.60 -16.38
C SER A 153 -19.80 6.10 -16.22
N THR A 154 -20.63 6.63 -17.11
CA THR A 154 -21.16 8.00 -17.05
C THR A 154 -22.59 8.04 -16.49
N LYS A 155 -23.12 6.89 -16.00
CA LYS A 155 -24.48 6.78 -15.44
C LYS A 155 -24.57 7.32 -14.00
N ASN A 156 -23.93 8.44 -13.70
CA ASN A 156 -23.99 9.14 -12.43
C ASN A 156 -24.70 10.47 -12.59
N ALA A 157 -25.06 11.13 -11.48
CA ALA A 157 -25.78 12.40 -11.49
C ALA A 157 -25.10 13.50 -12.34
N LYS A 158 -23.76 13.49 -12.41
CA LYS A 158 -22.99 14.44 -13.22
C LYS A 158 -22.79 14.01 -14.68
N LYS A 159 -23.29 12.82 -15.09
CA LYS A 159 -23.10 12.20 -16.43
C LYS A 159 -21.64 12.26 -16.94
N ALA A 160 -20.67 12.23 -16.03
CA ALA A 160 -19.25 12.41 -16.33
C ALA A 160 -18.39 11.39 -15.58
N ARG A 161 -17.32 10.97 -16.23
CA ARG A 161 -16.24 10.20 -15.58
C ARG A 161 -15.49 11.08 -14.56
N ASP A 162 -14.61 10.48 -13.79
CA ASP A 162 -13.70 11.21 -12.93
C ASP A 162 -12.71 12.03 -13.78
N PRO A 163 -12.65 13.37 -13.63
CA PRO A 163 -11.81 14.23 -14.49
C PRO A 163 -10.30 14.07 -14.21
N GLU A 164 -9.92 13.57 -13.03
CA GLU A 164 -8.52 13.34 -12.67
C GLU A 164 -8.01 11.96 -13.16
N MET A 165 -8.91 11.11 -13.66
CA MET A 165 -8.58 9.78 -14.18
C MET A 165 -8.53 9.80 -15.71
N HIS A 166 -7.54 9.14 -16.30
CA HIS A 166 -7.36 9.12 -17.76
C HIS A 166 -7.26 7.71 -18.34
N GLN A 167 -7.35 7.63 -19.66
CA GLN A 167 -7.18 6.39 -20.40
C GLN A 167 -5.71 6.13 -20.74
N THR A 168 -5.31 4.87 -20.65
CA THR A 168 -4.02 4.40 -21.16
C THR A 168 -4.21 3.04 -21.84
N LYS A 169 -3.36 2.75 -22.84
CA LYS A 169 -3.37 1.46 -23.53
C LYS A 169 -2.27 0.57 -22.93
N LYS A 170 -2.64 -0.64 -22.47
CA LYS A 170 -1.67 -1.67 -22.06
C LYS A 170 -1.91 -2.93 -22.88
N GLY A 171 -0.95 -3.25 -23.75
CA GLY A 171 -1.17 -4.26 -24.77
C GLY A 171 -2.28 -3.82 -25.73
N ASN A 172 -3.29 -4.66 -25.94
CA ASN A 172 -4.46 -4.36 -26.77
C ASN A 172 -5.66 -3.81 -25.99
N GLU A 173 -5.55 -3.64 -24.66
CA GLU A 173 -6.65 -3.19 -23.82
C GLU A 173 -6.52 -1.71 -23.44
N TRP A 174 -7.64 -0.97 -23.56
CA TRP A 174 -7.79 0.35 -23.00
C TRP A 174 -8.21 0.27 -21.54
N LYS A 175 -7.47 0.94 -20.66
CA LYS A 175 -7.74 1.02 -19.23
C LYS A 175 -7.98 2.47 -18.84
N PHE A 176 -9.05 2.72 -18.09
CA PHE A 176 -9.37 4.04 -17.54
C PHE A 176 -9.10 4.02 -16.03
N GLY A 177 -8.31 4.96 -15.53
CA GLY A 177 -7.98 5.00 -14.11
C GLY A 177 -6.78 5.88 -13.79
N MET A 178 -6.04 5.44 -12.78
CA MET A 178 -4.81 6.05 -12.29
C MET A 178 -3.63 5.07 -12.36
N LYS A 179 -2.42 5.59 -12.29
CA LYS A 179 -1.21 4.81 -12.03
C LYS A 179 -0.72 5.06 -10.61
N CYS A 180 -0.27 3.99 -9.98
CA CYS A 180 0.50 4.04 -8.75
C CYS A 180 1.94 3.64 -9.09
N HIS A 181 2.86 4.57 -8.92
CA HIS A 181 4.29 4.40 -9.11
C HIS A 181 4.92 4.17 -7.73
N ILE A 182 5.82 3.20 -7.63
CA ILE A 182 6.49 2.88 -6.37
C ILE A 182 8.00 2.74 -6.56
N GLY A 183 8.73 3.19 -5.54
CA GLY A 183 10.13 2.89 -5.31
C GLY A 183 10.23 1.80 -4.25
N VAL A 184 10.87 0.70 -4.59
CA VAL A 184 11.00 -0.49 -3.74
C VAL A 184 12.48 -0.75 -3.46
N ASP A 185 12.84 -1.01 -2.23
CA ASP A 185 14.20 -1.36 -1.86
C ASP A 185 14.62 -2.68 -2.51
N ALA A 186 15.68 -2.64 -3.33
CA ALA A 186 16.14 -3.79 -4.11
C ALA A 186 16.63 -4.96 -3.23
N GLY A 187 17.04 -4.69 -2.00
CA GLY A 187 17.44 -5.70 -1.03
C GLY A 187 16.25 -6.42 -0.42
N SER A 188 15.38 -5.68 0.24
CA SER A 188 14.28 -6.21 1.06
C SER A 188 12.97 -6.44 0.30
N GLY A 189 12.72 -5.70 -0.80
CA GLY A 189 11.43 -5.72 -1.50
C GLY A 189 10.35 -4.85 -0.84
N LEU A 190 10.71 -4.01 0.14
CA LEU A 190 9.80 -3.11 0.84
C LEU A 190 9.64 -1.79 0.10
N VAL A 191 8.43 -1.25 0.08
CA VAL A 191 8.11 0.03 -0.57
C VAL A 191 8.58 1.19 0.32
N HIS A 192 9.47 2.04 -0.21
CA HIS A 192 9.95 3.21 0.51
C HIS A 192 9.37 4.52 -0.01
N THR A 193 8.95 4.58 -1.26
CA THR A 193 8.39 5.78 -1.88
C THR A 193 7.21 5.42 -2.79
N MET A 194 6.24 6.30 -2.87
CA MET A 194 5.08 6.13 -3.72
C MET A 194 4.59 7.48 -4.24
N THR A 195 4.09 7.50 -5.47
CA THR A 195 3.35 8.62 -6.05
C THR A 195 2.21 8.12 -6.94
N VAL A 196 1.18 8.93 -7.10
CA VAL A 196 -0.01 8.60 -7.89
C VAL A 196 -0.21 9.64 -8.99
N THR A 197 -0.51 9.17 -10.20
CA THR A 197 -0.79 10.03 -11.34
C THR A 197 -2.01 9.53 -12.11
N ALA A 198 -2.51 10.34 -13.04
CA ALA A 198 -3.45 9.86 -14.04
C ALA A 198 -2.81 8.75 -14.90
N ALA A 199 -3.62 7.82 -15.40
CA ALA A 199 -3.09 6.64 -16.10
C ALA A 199 -2.35 6.94 -17.42
N ASN A 200 -2.53 8.12 -18.00
CA ASN A 200 -1.85 8.56 -19.22
C ASN A 200 -0.42 9.11 -18.99
N GLU A 201 -0.04 9.39 -17.75
CA GLU A 201 1.33 9.81 -17.42
C GLU A 201 2.33 8.70 -17.73
N HIS A 202 3.49 9.08 -18.27
CA HIS A 202 4.57 8.14 -18.55
C HIS A 202 5.33 7.77 -17.28
N ASP A 203 5.58 6.48 -17.07
CA ASP A 203 6.22 5.96 -15.84
C ASP A 203 7.61 6.59 -15.63
N ILE A 204 8.37 6.78 -16.69
CA ILE A 204 9.70 7.40 -16.68
C ILE A 204 9.68 8.84 -16.11
N ALA A 205 8.57 9.58 -16.27
CA ALA A 205 8.45 10.96 -15.76
C ALA A 205 8.41 11.02 -14.23
N GLN A 206 7.99 9.94 -13.59
CA GLN A 206 7.86 9.88 -12.13
C GLN A 206 9.13 9.32 -11.45
N THR A 207 10.16 8.93 -12.22
CA THR A 207 11.34 8.28 -11.64
C THR A 207 12.02 9.13 -10.57
N ALA A 208 12.26 10.42 -10.84
CA ALA A 208 12.91 11.30 -9.86
C ALA A 208 12.16 11.39 -8.52
N ASN A 209 10.83 11.28 -8.55
CA ASN A 209 9.98 11.30 -7.34
C ASN A 209 10.04 9.98 -6.54
N LEU A 210 10.63 8.93 -7.11
CA LEU A 210 10.72 7.61 -6.49
C LEU A 210 12.10 7.28 -5.93
N LEU A 211 13.12 8.06 -6.33
CA LEU A 211 14.50 7.85 -5.91
C LEU A 211 14.75 8.39 -4.50
N ARG A 212 15.71 7.78 -3.83
CA ARG A 212 16.28 8.26 -2.56
C ARG A 212 17.63 8.94 -2.84
N GLU A 213 18.02 9.86 -1.98
CA GLU A 213 19.32 10.54 -2.08
C GLU A 213 20.51 9.58 -1.89
N ASP A 214 20.31 8.44 -1.24
CA ASP A 214 21.34 7.43 -1.01
C ASP A 214 21.32 6.27 -2.00
N ASP A 215 20.53 6.34 -3.09
CA ASP A 215 20.47 5.31 -4.12
C ASP A 215 21.74 5.31 -4.98
N GLY A 216 22.48 4.19 -4.97
CA GLY A 216 23.61 3.97 -5.87
C GLY A 216 23.24 3.20 -7.14
N VAL A 217 22.17 2.41 -7.10
CA VAL A 217 21.71 1.56 -8.21
C VAL A 217 20.21 1.63 -8.34
N VAL A 218 19.70 1.73 -9.58
CA VAL A 218 18.26 1.74 -9.87
C VAL A 218 17.92 0.70 -10.92
N TYR A 219 16.92 -0.11 -10.64
CA TYR A 219 16.38 -1.12 -11.55
C TYR A 219 15.02 -0.69 -12.09
N GLY A 220 14.80 -0.87 -13.38
CA GLY A 220 13.52 -0.58 -14.03
C GLY A 220 13.29 -1.49 -15.24
N ASP A 221 12.05 -1.53 -15.72
CA ASP A 221 11.72 -2.24 -16.96
C ASP A 221 12.12 -1.42 -18.20
N SER A 222 11.88 -1.94 -19.38
CA SER A 222 12.20 -1.28 -20.64
C SER A 222 11.42 0.03 -20.89
N GLY A 223 10.38 0.31 -20.11
CA GLY A 223 9.66 1.57 -20.14
C GLY A 223 10.46 2.75 -19.58
N TYR A 224 11.51 2.46 -18.80
CA TYR A 224 12.40 3.45 -18.19
C TYR A 224 13.68 3.68 -19.00
N LEU A 225 13.81 3.13 -20.21
CA LEU A 225 14.97 3.35 -21.07
C LEU A 225 15.18 4.83 -21.36
N GLY A 226 16.41 5.31 -21.12
CA GLY A 226 16.77 6.71 -21.30
C GLY A 226 16.49 7.62 -20.10
N VAL A 227 16.12 7.07 -18.96
CA VAL A 227 15.84 7.82 -17.71
C VAL A 227 17.01 8.72 -17.31
N GLN A 228 18.25 8.28 -17.47
CA GLN A 228 19.46 9.06 -17.14
C GLN A 228 19.61 10.34 -17.97
N LYS A 229 18.91 10.44 -19.11
CA LYS A 229 18.95 11.63 -20.00
C LYS A 229 17.89 12.68 -19.65
N ARG A 230 16.99 12.36 -18.73
CA ARG A 230 15.94 13.30 -18.32
C ARG A 230 16.54 14.44 -17.51
N PRO A 231 16.05 15.69 -17.73
CA PRO A 231 16.58 16.87 -17.03
C PRO A 231 16.56 16.70 -15.51
N GLU A 232 15.48 16.12 -14.95
CA GLU A 232 15.28 15.92 -13.50
C GLU A 232 16.32 14.98 -12.87
N ILE A 233 16.90 14.09 -13.69
CA ILE A 233 17.95 13.15 -13.30
C ILE A 233 19.32 13.73 -13.60
N ALA A 234 19.53 14.21 -14.83
CA ALA A 234 20.83 14.67 -15.32
C ALA A 234 21.33 15.94 -14.61
N SER A 235 20.43 16.82 -14.19
CA SER A 235 20.79 18.06 -13.48
C SER A 235 20.95 17.88 -11.96
N ASN A 236 20.52 16.76 -11.41
CA ASN A 236 20.69 16.48 -10.00
C ASN A 236 22.05 15.81 -9.74
N GLU A 237 22.87 16.41 -8.87
CA GLU A 237 24.22 15.94 -8.61
C GLU A 237 24.28 14.49 -8.08
N HIS A 238 23.29 14.08 -7.32
CA HIS A 238 23.19 12.72 -6.77
C HIS A 238 22.67 11.73 -7.81
N PHE A 239 21.54 12.05 -8.44
CA PHE A 239 20.86 11.15 -9.37
C PHE A 239 21.67 10.91 -10.65
N SER A 240 22.50 11.88 -11.06
CA SER A 240 23.38 11.72 -12.24
C SER A 240 24.48 10.66 -12.06
N LYS A 241 24.80 10.31 -10.80
CA LYS A 241 25.82 9.30 -10.45
C LYS A 241 25.25 7.90 -10.28
N ILE A 242 23.91 7.74 -10.33
CA ILE A 242 23.25 6.45 -10.14
C ILE A 242 23.53 5.51 -11.31
N ASP A 243 23.82 4.24 -11.00
CA ASP A 243 23.90 3.16 -11.99
C ASP A 243 22.49 2.66 -12.34
N PHE A 244 21.96 3.10 -13.50
CA PHE A 244 20.62 2.71 -13.96
C PHE A 244 20.67 1.37 -14.71
N ARG A 245 20.24 0.30 -14.09
CA ARG A 245 20.17 -1.06 -14.62
C ARG A 245 18.81 -1.35 -15.22
N ILE A 246 18.46 -0.65 -16.27
CA ILE A 246 17.19 -0.79 -16.99
C ILE A 246 17.23 -2.03 -17.90
N ASN A 247 16.16 -2.85 -17.89
CA ASN A 247 16.04 -3.97 -18.79
C ASN A 247 15.90 -3.52 -20.25
N ARG A 248 16.60 -4.19 -21.16
CA ARG A 248 16.40 -4.03 -22.60
C ARG A 248 15.14 -4.75 -23.06
N ARG A 249 14.59 -4.32 -24.18
CA ARG A 249 13.50 -5.06 -24.85
C ARG A 249 14.04 -6.38 -25.37
N PRO A 250 13.32 -7.52 -25.20
CA PRO A 250 13.78 -8.82 -25.71
C PRO A 250 14.11 -8.82 -27.20
N SER A 251 13.38 -8.01 -27.98
CA SER A 251 13.62 -7.86 -29.44
C SER A 251 14.92 -7.13 -29.81
N SER A 252 15.54 -6.42 -28.86
CA SER A 252 16.82 -5.70 -29.09
C SER A 252 18.05 -6.52 -28.68
N LEU A 253 17.85 -7.72 -28.15
CA LEU A 253 18.95 -8.63 -27.81
C LEU A 253 19.41 -9.39 -29.07
N PRO A 254 20.73 -9.55 -29.28
CA PRO A 254 21.24 -10.32 -30.40
C PRO A 254 20.81 -11.78 -30.29
N ARG A 255 20.67 -12.45 -31.43
CA ARG A 255 20.49 -13.90 -31.48
C ARG A 255 21.87 -14.54 -31.40
N VAL A 256 22.08 -15.40 -30.42
CA VAL A 256 23.32 -16.15 -30.23
C VAL A 256 23.14 -17.53 -30.84
N SER A 257 24.22 -18.13 -31.40
CA SER A 257 24.20 -19.50 -31.91
C SER A 257 23.98 -20.51 -30.78
N ASP A 258 23.36 -21.63 -31.06
CA ASP A 258 22.91 -22.64 -30.07
C ASP A 258 24.02 -23.15 -29.13
N ASN A 259 25.30 -23.01 -29.51
CA ASN A 259 26.44 -23.51 -28.74
C ASN A 259 27.21 -22.40 -27.96
N ALA A 260 26.74 -21.15 -27.96
CA ALA A 260 27.41 -20.06 -27.27
C ALA A 260 26.63 -19.60 -26.04
N ILE A 261 27.36 -19.18 -24.98
CA ILE A 261 26.74 -18.60 -23.78
C ILE A 261 26.22 -17.22 -24.09
N ASP A 262 24.93 -17.02 -23.95
CA ASP A 262 24.27 -15.71 -24.12
C ASP A 262 24.42 -14.86 -22.86
N TRP A 263 25.58 -14.20 -22.73
CA TRP A 263 25.87 -13.33 -21.59
C TRP A 263 24.92 -12.13 -21.48
N GLU A 264 24.49 -11.58 -22.61
CA GLU A 264 23.54 -10.45 -22.58
C GLU A 264 22.20 -10.88 -21.99
N ARG A 265 21.68 -12.02 -22.42
CA ARG A 265 20.44 -12.59 -21.88
C ARG A 265 20.61 -12.98 -20.42
N TYR A 266 21.76 -13.52 -20.03
CA TYR A 266 22.06 -13.82 -18.64
C TYR A 266 21.99 -12.57 -17.77
N ILE A 267 22.61 -11.45 -18.20
CA ILE A 267 22.59 -10.16 -17.48
C ILE A 267 21.15 -9.65 -17.37
N GLU A 268 20.38 -9.68 -18.46
CA GLU A 268 18.98 -9.22 -18.44
C GLU A 268 18.12 -10.09 -17.49
N ASN A 269 18.33 -11.39 -17.44
CA ASN A 269 17.65 -12.29 -16.50
C ASN A 269 18.00 -11.95 -15.04
N ARG A 270 19.27 -11.61 -14.76
CA ARG A 270 19.68 -11.17 -13.41
C ARG A 270 19.01 -9.85 -13.00
N LYS A 271 18.92 -8.88 -13.89
CA LYS A 271 18.15 -7.64 -13.65
C LYS A 271 16.68 -7.95 -13.36
N SER A 272 16.06 -8.83 -14.17
CA SER A 272 14.67 -9.24 -14.00
C SER A 272 14.44 -9.97 -12.67
N ALA A 273 15.40 -10.80 -12.22
CA ALA A 273 15.34 -11.49 -10.93
C ALA A 273 15.34 -10.52 -9.74
N VAL A 274 16.02 -9.38 -9.84
CA VAL A 274 15.92 -8.31 -8.82
C VAL A 274 14.57 -7.61 -8.92
N ARG A 275 14.17 -7.24 -10.13
CA ARG A 275 12.91 -6.51 -10.39
C ARG A 275 11.65 -7.24 -9.92
N CYS A 276 11.60 -8.57 -10.00
CA CYS A 276 10.40 -9.32 -9.61
C CYS A 276 9.94 -9.04 -8.17
N LYS A 277 10.81 -8.50 -7.30
CA LYS A 277 10.43 -8.13 -5.93
C LYS A 277 9.34 -7.05 -5.88
N VAL A 278 9.28 -6.13 -6.86
CA VAL A 278 8.24 -5.10 -6.92
C VAL A 278 6.84 -5.69 -7.11
N GLU A 279 6.75 -6.84 -7.79
CA GLU A 279 5.49 -7.53 -8.03
C GLU A 279 4.85 -8.03 -6.73
N HIS A 280 5.66 -8.35 -5.70
CA HIS A 280 5.15 -8.74 -4.39
C HIS A 280 4.36 -7.62 -3.71
N ALA A 281 4.87 -6.39 -3.75
CA ALA A 281 4.17 -5.23 -3.19
C ALA A 281 2.82 -5.01 -3.89
N PHE A 282 2.82 -5.02 -5.22
CA PHE A 282 1.57 -4.90 -5.99
C PHE A 282 0.61 -6.07 -5.78
N ARG A 283 1.13 -7.30 -5.61
CA ARG A 283 0.29 -8.47 -5.32
C ARG A 283 -0.43 -8.33 -3.99
N ILE A 284 0.24 -7.82 -2.94
CA ILE A 284 -0.40 -7.60 -1.65
C ILE A 284 -1.56 -6.61 -1.81
N ILE A 285 -1.33 -5.46 -2.46
CA ILE A 285 -2.37 -4.45 -2.66
C ILE A 285 -3.54 -5.00 -3.51
N LYS A 286 -3.25 -5.65 -4.63
CA LYS A 286 -4.28 -6.04 -5.60
C LYS A 286 -4.97 -7.36 -5.27
N CYS A 287 -4.26 -8.31 -4.67
CA CYS A 287 -4.79 -9.65 -4.42
C CYS A 287 -5.14 -9.86 -2.96
N GLN A 288 -4.26 -9.49 -2.02
CA GLN A 288 -4.51 -9.65 -0.60
C GLN A 288 -5.54 -8.62 -0.08
N PHE A 289 -5.35 -7.34 -0.44
CA PHE A 289 -6.27 -6.26 -0.04
C PHE A 289 -7.37 -5.97 -1.09
N GLY A 290 -7.38 -6.65 -2.22
CA GLY A 290 -8.43 -6.57 -3.22
C GLY A 290 -8.53 -5.23 -3.97
N TYR A 291 -7.54 -4.34 -3.88
CA TYR A 291 -7.59 -3.00 -4.46
C TYR A 291 -7.18 -2.99 -5.95
N LYS A 292 -8.04 -3.56 -6.80
CA LYS A 292 -7.87 -3.58 -8.27
C LYS A 292 -8.55 -2.39 -8.96
N LYS A 293 -9.47 -1.72 -8.25
CA LYS A 293 -10.27 -0.61 -8.75
C LYS A 293 -10.35 0.48 -7.69
N THR A 294 -10.33 1.75 -8.14
CA THR A 294 -10.46 2.90 -7.24
C THR A 294 -11.80 2.88 -6.52
N VAL A 295 -11.78 3.22 -5.23
CA VAL A 295 -12.96 3.30 -4.38
C VAL A 295 -13.48 4.72 -4.31
N TYR A 296 -12.57 5.69 -4.33
CA TYR A 296 -12.89 7.11 -4.20
C TYR A 296 -12.73 7.86 -5.52
N ARG A 297 -13.39 9.00 -5.63
CA ARG A 297 -13.23 9.93 -6.74
C ARG A 297 -12.05 10.88 -6.44
N GLY A 298 -11.23 11.15 -7.47
CA GLY A 298 -10.03 11.99 -7.39
C GLY A 298 -8.76 11.23 -7.02
N LEU A 299 -7.60 11.76 -7.43
CA LEU A 299 -6.29 11.14 -7.18
C LEU A 299 -5.91 11.21 -5.70
N LYS A 300 -6.04 12.37 -5.07
CA LYS A 300 -5.60 12.62 -3.68
C LYS A 300 -6.19 11.64 -2.65
N LYS A 301 -7.49 11.32 -2.74
CA LYS A 301 -8.14 10.38 -1.82
C LYS A 301 -7.64 8.95 -2.00
N ASN A 302 -7.44 8.53 -3.25
CA ASN A 302 -6.90 7.20 -3.55
C ASN A 302 -5.42 7.09 -3.19
N GLU A 303 -4.63 8.14 -3.38
CA GLU A 303 -3.24 8.23 -2.93
C GLU A 303 -3.13 8.08 -1.42
N ASN A 304 -3.94 8.82 -0.68
CA ASN A 304 -3.97 8.75 0.78
C ASN A 304 -4.32 7.33 1.28
N ARG A 305 -5.28 6.65 0.63
CA ARG A 305 -5.60 5.24 0.90
C ARG A 305 -4.41 4.32 0.62
N LEU A 306 -3.69 4.55 -0.49
CA LEU A 306 -2.53 3.74 -0.88
C LEU A 306 -1.37 3.88 0.12
N TYR A 307 -1.14 5.04 0.71
CA TYR A 307 -0.15 5.19 1.79
C TYR A 307 -0.44 4.25 2.96
N ALA A 308 -1.68 4.21 3.46
CA ALA A 308 -2.06 3.27 4.51
C ALA A 308 -1.93 1.80 4.05
N MET A 309 -2.30 1.50 2.80
CA MET A 309 -2.14 0.16 2.25
C MET A 309 -0.68 -0.28 2.18
N PHE A 310 0.23 0.58 1.71
CA PHE A 310 1.65 0.23 1.62
C PHE A 310 2.33 0.19 2.98
N ALA A 311 1.96 1.02 3.95
CA ALA A 311 2.39 0.87 5.33
C ALA A 311 2.06 -0.53 5.87
N CYS A 312 0.80 -0.94 5.74
CA CYS A 312 0.35 -2.27 6.16
C CYS A 312 0.96 -3.40 5.31
N ALA A 313 1.17 -3.19 4.01
CA ALA A 313 1.79 -4.19 3.13
C ALA A 313 3.25 -4.45 3.50
N ASN A 314 4.00 -3.41 3.85
CA ASN A 314 5.37 -3.53 4.32
C ASN A 314 5.43 -4.33 5.64
N LEU A 315 4.58 -3.99 6.62
CA LEU A 315 4.47 -4.72 7.88
C LEU A 315 4.11 -6.19 7.64
N TYR A 316 3.10 -6.46 6.82
CA TYR A 316 2.65 -7.81 6.49
C TYR A 316 3.74 -8.62 5.78
N ALA A 317 4.47 -8.01 4.84
CA ALA A 317 5.58 -8.68 4.16
C ALA A 317 6.69 -9.09 5.14
N LEU A 318 7.01 -8.25 6.12
CA LEU A 318 7.99 -8.59 7.17
C LEU A 318 7.50 -9.74 8.05
N ALA A 319 6.26 -9.70 8.52
CA ALA A 319 5.69 -10.76 9.34
C ALA A 319 5.70 -12.11 8.62
N MET A 320 5.31 -12.12 7.33
CA MET A 320 5.33 -13.34 6.51
C MET A 320 6.75 -13.86 6.25
N ALA A 321 7.77 -13.00 6.27
CA ALA A 321 9.17 -13.40 6.20
C ALA A 321 9.75 -13.87 7.54
N GLY A 322 8.94 -13.96 8.62
CA GLY A 322 9.37 -14.35 9.96
C GLY A 322 10.27 -13.32 10.65
N ARG A 323 10.30 -12.08 10.15
CA ARG A 323 11.08 -10.98 10.73
C ARG A 323 10.19 -10.19 11.69
N LYS A 324 10.59 -10.08 12.95
CA LYS A 324 9.90 -9.23 13.92
C LYS A 324 10.46 -7.81 13.88
N LEU A 325 9.59 -6.82 14.03
CA LEU A 325 9.98 -5.42 14.25
C LEU A 325 10.47 -5.19 15.71
N SER A 326 10.96 -6.21 16.40
CA SER A 326 11.50 -6.03 17.74
C SER A 326 12.75 -5.15 17.65
N ALA A 327 12.62 -3.90 18.11
CA ALA A 327 13.77 -3.16 18.60
C ALA A 327 14.38 -3.98 19.75
N THR A 328 15.59 -4.42 19.59
CA THR A 328 16.46 -4.84 20.71
C THR A 328 16.76 -3.64 21.57
#